data_0d55dbae08674ea38479bbc012540c9d
#
_entry.id   0d55dbae08674ea38479bbc012540c9d
#
_cell.length_a   1.000
_cell.length_b   1.000
_cell.length_c   1.000
_cell.angle_alpha   90.00
_cell.angle_beta   90.00
_cell.angle_gamma   90.00
#
_symmetry.space_group_name_H-M   'P 1'
#
loop_
_entity.id
_entity.type
_entity.pdbx_description
1 polymer ?
#
loop_
_entity_poly.entity_id
_entity_poly.type
_entity_poly.pdbx_seq_one_letter_code
_entity_poly.pdbx_strand_id
1 'polypeptide(L)'
;MIRGSRASCRCLTAIMYVFLSVAGYLLLVTGLCSAGIRDRVIAFVDNQAITLSELEETYRSTVKVSPGITKAEVLNTMINRILLLREAKQYRIEAAIQDDIIREYIDLKIRAFLRVSEADMERFYQEHISQFSGRDYDSVREEIEQYLIEKALNEKLKTVLQELRGKAYIRIFLSGKEPS
;
A
#
# COMPACT_ATOMS: atom_id res chain seq x y z
N MET A 1 11.27 57.67 65.90
CA MET A 1 10.38 56.52 65.77
C MET A 1 10.20 56.19 64.28
N ILE A 2 10.99 55.27 63.72
CA ILE A 2 10.88 54.85 62.36
C ILE A 2 10.92 53.32 62.36
N ARG A 3 9.75 52.69 62.30
CA ARG A 3 9.60 51.28 62.11
C ARG A 3 8.75 51.08 60.86
N GLY A 4 9.33 50.61 59.77
CA GLY A 4 8.52 50.27 58.61
C GLY A 4 9.26 50.17 57.27
N SER A 5 10.29 49.32 57.14
CA SER A 5 10.89 49.11 55.80
C SER A 5 11.52 47.72 55.56
N ARG A 6 11.08 46.68 56.28
CA ARG A 6 11.65 45.32 56.03
C ARG A 6 10.66 44.32 55.40
N ALA A 7 9.39 44.67 55.27
CA ALA A 7 8.38 43.80 54.68
C ALA A 7 8.32 43.90 53.15
N SER A 8 8.69 45.04 52.56
CA SER A 8 8.57 45.26 51.11
C SER A 8 9.64 44.54 50.27
N CYS A 9 10.82 44.28 50.86
CA CYS A 9 11.93 43.64 50.13
C CYS A 9 11.75 42.13 49.93
N ARG A 10 11.07 41.48 50.87
CA ARG A 10 10.81 40.01 50.80
C ARG A 10 9.71 39.63 49.78
N CYS A 11 8.79 40.55 49.53
CA CYS A 11 7.75 40.36 48.55
C CYS A 11 8.28 40.48 47.10
N LEU A 12 9.19 41.44 46.88
CA LEU A 12 9.82 41.63 45.57
C LEU A 12 10.70 40.41 45.15
N THR A 13 11.47 39.86 46.11
CA THR A 13 12.30 38.67 45.81
C THR A 13 11.47 37.43 45.53
N ALA A 14 10.33 37.21 46.21
CA ALA A 14 9.42 36.09 45.96
C ALA A 14 8.78 36.19 44.56
N ILE A 15 8.38 37.39 44.15
CA ILE A 15 7.79 37.63 42.82
C ILE A 15 8.85 37.37 41.73
N MET A 16 10.10 37.79 41.95
CA MET A 16 11.20 37.56 41.00
C MET A 16 11.50 36.04 40.81
N TYR A 17 11.46 35.25 41.90
CA TYR A 17 11.65 33.79 41.82
C TYR A 17 10.51 33.11 41.06
N VAL A 18 9.27 33.54 41.24
CA VAL A 18 8.11 33.00 40.52
C VAL A 18 8.21 33.31 39.01
N PHE A 19 8.62 34.54 38.66
CA PHE A 19 8.84 34.91 37.24
C PHE A 19 9.98 34.12 36.61
N LEU A 20 11.10 33.90 37.32
CA LEU A 20 12.21 33.09 36.83
C LEU A 20 11.81 31.59 36.63
N SER A 21 11.03 31.04 37.54
CA SER A 21 10.58 29.65 37.44
C SER A 21 9.58 29.46 36.30
N VAL A 22 8.66 30.40 36.06
CA VAL A 22 7.72 30.39 34.96
C VAL A 22 8.43 30.57 33.60
N ALA A 23 9.41 31.46 33.52
CA ALA A 23 10.22 31.67 32.32
C ALA A 23 11.08 30.42 32.00
N GLY A 24 11.63 29.73 33.02
CA GLY A 24 12.37 28.48 32.86
C GLY A 24 11.48 27.32 32.38
N TYR A 25 10.23 27.27 32.84
CA TYR A 25 9.26 26.23 32.40
C TYR A 25 8.80 26.47 30.96
N LEU A 26 8.66 27.73 30.54
CA LEU A 26 8.26 28.06 29.16
C LEU A 26 9.34 27.73 28.13
N LEU A 27 10.63 27.77 28.51
CA LEU A 27 11.75 27.42 27.64
C LEU A 27 11.93 25.91 27.46
N LEU A 28 11.42 25.09 28.38
CA LEU A 28 11.49 23.62 28.27
C LEU A 28 10.41 23.02 27.32
N VAL A 29 9.35 23.75 27.00
CA VAL A 29 8.24 23.26 26.16
C VAL A 29 8.49 23.50 24.67
N THR A 30 9.45 24.35 24.29
CA THR A 30 9.71 24.67 22.86
C THR A 30 10.65 23.70 22.14
N GLY A 31 11.12 22.64 22.80
CA GLY A 31 12.12 21.71 22.28
C GLY A 31 11.62 20.55 21.44
N LEU A 32 10.30 20.35 21.23
CA LEU A 32 9.75 19.28 20.41
C LEU A 32 9.36 19.76 19.00
N CYS A 33 10.29 20.46 18.34
CA CYS A 33 10.23 20.58 16.90
C CYS A 33 10.61 19.20 16.32
N SER A 34 9.64 18.31 16.13
CA SER A 34 9.81 17.10 15.32
C SER A 34 10.24 17.58 13.94
N ALA A 35 11.54 17.41 13.65
CA ALA A 35 12.03 17.52 12.28
C ALA A 35 11.23 16.48 11.47
N GLY A 36 10.19 16.94 10.79
CA GLY A 36 9.39 16.12 9.92
C GLY A 36 10.34 15.48 8.92
N ILE A 37 10.52 14.18 9.00
CA ILE A 37 11.26 13.42 8.00
C ILE A 37 10.53 13.74 6.69
N ARG A 38 11.18 14.54 5.82
CA ARG A 38 10.65 14.81 4.48
C ARG A 38 10.80 13.52 3.70
N ASP A 39 9.70 12.75 3.66
CA ASP A 39 9.68 11.51 2.92
C ASP A 39 9.86 11.80 1.44
N ARG A 40 10.72 11.03 0.78
CA ARG A 40 11.04 11.24 -0.63
C ARG A 40 9.97 10.60 -1.49
N VAL A 41 9.34 11.37 -2.36
CA VAL A 41 8.46 10.84 -3.39
C VAL A 41 9.29 10.09 -4.42
N ILE A 42 8.92 8.85 -4.71
CA ILE A 42 9.60 7.94 -5.65
C ILE A 42 8.78 7.63 -6.88
N ALA A 43 7.47 7.85 -6.83
CA ALA A 43 6.60 7.76 -8.00
C ALA A 43 5.36 8.64 -7.86
N PHE A 44 4.80 9.02 -8.99
CA PHE A 44 3.45 9.58 -9.11
C PHE A 44 2.60 8.69 -10.00
N VAL A 45 1.35 8.50 -9.60
CA VAL A 45 0.29 7.87 -10.41
C VAL A 45 -0.87 8.85 -10.42
N ASP A 46 -1.04 9.60 -11.51
CA ASP A 46 -1.94 10.76 -11.60
C ASP A 46 -1.71 11.75 -10.44
N ASN A 47 -2.67 11.86 -9.52
CA ASN A 47 -2.60 12.77 -8.37
C ASN A 47 -2.13 12.07 -7.08
N GLN A 48 -1.75 10.79 -7.12
CA GLN A 48 -1.26 10.06 -5.96
C GLN A 48 0.27 9.93 -6.01
N ALA A 49 0.91 10.32 -4.91
CA ALA A 49 2.34 10.11 -4.72
C ALA A 49 2.58 8.79 -3.98
N ILE A 50 3.63 8.09 -4.34
CA ILE A 50 4.19 6.96 -3.58
C ILE A 50 5.51 7.44 -3.01
N THR A 51 5.69 7.25 -1.70
CA THR A 51 6.88 7.67 -0.98
C THR A 51 7.86 6.52 -0.77
N LEU A 52 9.10 6.86 -0.46
CA LEU A 52 10.15 5.87 -0.19
C LEU A 52 9.80 5.05 1.06
N SER A 53 9.27 5.70 2.10
CA SER A 53 8.90 5.01 3.34
C SER A 53 7.79 4.00 3.12
N GLU A 54 6.77 4.33 2.32
CA GLU A 54 5.70 3.39 1.94
C GLU A 54 6.24 2.19 1.15
N LEU A 55 7.16 2.44 0.19
CA LEU A 55 7.80 1.35 -0.55
C LEU A 55 8.61 0.44 0.39
N GLU A 56 9.40 1.02 1.28
CA GLU A 56 10.25 0.27 2.21
C GLU A 56 9.44 -0.58 3.20
N GLU A 57 8.33 -0.04 3.69
CA GLU A 57 7.42 -0.75 4.57
C GLU A 57 6.74 -1.92 3.83
N THR A 58 6.20 -1.64 2.64
CA THR A 58 5.58 -2.66 1.80
C THR A 58 6.59 -3.73 1.40
N TYR A 59 7.80 -3.35 1.03
CA TYR A 59 8.87 -4.30 0.69
C TYR A 59 9.23 -5.21 1.87
N ARG A 60 9.41 -4.64 3.08
CA ARG A 60 9.71 -5.42 4.29
C ARG A 60 8.63 -6.44 4.65
N SER A 61 7.37 -6.12 4.41
CA SER A 61 6.26 -7.06 4.62
C SER A 61 6.21 -8.13 3.54
N THR A 62 6.38 -7.73 2.27
CA THR A 62 6.25 -8.64 1.12
C THR A 62 7.40 -9.66 1.05
N VAL A 63 8.65 -9.25 1.34
CA VAL A 63 9.80 -10.14 1.29
C VAL A 63 9.71 -11.31 2.28
N LYS A 64 8.95 -11.16 3.39
CA LYS A 64 8.72 -12.23 4.36
C LYS A 64 7.88 -13.37 3.76
N VAL A 65 6.99 -13.05 2.83
CA VAL A 65 6.07 -14.00 2.18
C VAL A 65 6.63 -14.47 0.83
N SER A 66 7.32 -13.59 0.12
CA SER A 66 7.89 -13.85 -1.21
C SER A 66 9.38 -13.50 -1.22
N PRO A 67 10.26 -14.38 -0.72
CA PRO A 67 11.70 -14.18 -0.76
C PRO A 67 12.19 -14.06 -2.22
N GLY A 68 12.99 -13.01 -2.51
CA GLY A 68 13.52 -12.77 -3.85
C GLY A 68 12.78 -11.70 -4.66
N ILE A 69 11.64 -11.19 -4.16
CA ILE A 69 10.98 -10.05 -4.79
C ILE A 69 11.87 -8.80 -4.72
N THR A 70 11.89 -8.01 -5.77
CA THR A 70 12.65 -6.76 -5.84
C THR A 70 11.79 -5.55 -5.43
N LYS A 71 12.45 -4.46 -4.99
CA LYS A 71 11.75 -3.20 -4.70
C LYS A 71 11.02 -2.65 -5.94
N ALA A 72 11.54 -2.88 -7.14
CA ALA A 72 10.90 -2.46 -8.38
C ALA A 72 9.59 -3.21 -8.63
N GLU A 73 9.54 -4.51 -8.37
CA GLU A 73 8.31 -5.31 -8.48
C GLU A 73 7.28 -4.90 -7.44
N VAL A 74 7.70 -4.62 -6.20
CA VAL A 74 6.81 -4.09 -5.16
C VAL A 74 6.24 -2.74 -5.57
N LEU A 75 7.07 -1.81 -6.08
CA LEU A 75 6.61 -0.52 -6.58
C LEU A 75 5.59 -0.69 -7.73
N ASN A 76 5.84 -1.60 -8.65
CA ASN A 76 4.90 -1.92 -9.74
C ASN A 76 3.57 -2.45 -9.20
N THR A 77 3.59 -3.26 -8.15
CA THR A 77 2.38 -3.75 -7.47
C THR A 77 1.61 -2.62 -6.81
N MET A 78 2.31 -1.70 -6.13
CA MET A 78 1.69 -0.50 -5.53
C MET A 78 1.02 0.38 -6.60
N ILE A 79 1.69 0.60 -7.73
CA ILE A 79 1.12 1.35 -8.86
C ILE A 79 -0.14 0.65 -9.39
N ASN A 80 -0.09 -0.66 -9.62
CA ASN A 80 -1.25 -1.43 -10.10
C ASN A 80 -2.42 -1.36 -9.13
N ARG A 81 -2.16 -1.42 -7.81
CA ARG A 81 -3.18 -1.27 -6.77
C ARG A 81 -3.88 0.08 -6.84
N ILE A 82 -3.14 1.17 -7.01
CA ILE A 82 -3.69 2.52 -7.17
C ILE A 82 -4.62 2.58 -8.39
N LEU A 83 -4.18 2.01 -9.52
CA LEU A 83 -4.97 2.00 -10.76
C LEU A 83 -6.26 1.21 -10.61
N LEU A 84 -6.21 0.02 -10.00
CA LEU A 84 -7.40 -0.80 -9.76
C LEU A 84 -8.38 -0.13 -8.79
N LEU A 85 -7.89 0.48 -7.70
CA LEU A 85 -8.73 1.23 -6.77
C LEU A 85 -9.42 2.42 -7.44
N ARG A 86 -8.70 3.15 -8.30
CA ARG A 86 -9.28 4.26 -9.06
C ARG A 86 -10.39 3.76 -9.98
N GLU A 87 -10.15 2.66 -10.69
CA GLU A 87 -11.13 2.07 -11.59
C GLU A 87 -12.35 1.55 -10.83
N ALA A 88 -12.14 0.82 -9.73
CA ALA A 88 -13.22 0.32 -8.87
C ALA A 88 -14.15 1.44 -8.35
N LYS A 89 -13.57 2.59 -7.97
CA LYS A 89 -14.33 3.76 -7.51
C LYS A 89 -15.26 4.33 -8.59
N GLN A 90 -14.91 4.22 -9.88
CA GLN A 90 -15.80 4.65 -10.97
C GLN A 90 -17.08 3.80 -11.02
N TYR A 91 -17.03 2.56 -10.58
CA TYR A 91 -18.18 1.67 -10.46
C TYR A 91 -18.91 1.76 -9.11
N ARG A 92 -18.52 2.73 -8.24
CA ARG A 92 -19.10 2.92 -6.90
C ARG A 92 -19.02 1.67 -6.02
N ILE A 93 -17.95 0.90 -6.18
CA ILE A 93 -17.66 -0.23 -5.31
C ILE A 93 -17.06 0.32 -4.02
N GLU A 94 -17.70 0.04 -2.89
CA GLU A 94 -17.32 0.55 -1.58
C GLU A 94 -17.18 -0.61 -0.60
N ALA A 95 -16.07 -0.63 0.15
CA ALA A 95 -15.84 -1.53 1.26
C ALA A 95 -14.99 -0.83 2.33
N ALA A 96 -14.97 -1.37 3.54
CA ALA A 96 -14.20 -0.82 4.65
C ALA A 96 -12.67 -0.91 4.42
N ILE A 97 -12.24 -1.92 3.66
CA ILE A 97 -10.83 -2.18 3.37
C ILE A 97 -10.61 -2.04 1.86
N GLN A 98 -9.55 -1.33 1.48
CA GLN A 98 -9.23 -1.10 0.07
C GLN A 98 -8.97 -2.37 -0.74
N ASP A 99 -8.42 -3.41 -0.12
CA ASP A 99 -8.19 -4.70 -0.78
C ASP A 99 -9.50 -5.41 -1.13
N ASP A 100 -10.53 -5.24 -0.31
CA ASP A 100 -11.86 -5.79 -0.57
C ASP A 100 -12.51 -5.08 -1.76
N ILE A 101 -12.33 -3.75 -1.89
CA ILE A 101 -12.78 -2.99 -3.07
C ILE A 101 -12.15 -3.53 -4.35
N ILE A 102 -10.84 -3.79 -4.34
CA ILE A 102 -10.13 -4.35 -5.50
C ILE A 102 -10.63 -5.75 -5.80
N ARG A 103 -10.80 -6.59 -4.79
CA ARG A 103 -11.29 -7.97 -4.94
C ARG A 103 -12.68 -7.97 -5.57
N GLU A 104 -13.59 -7.18 -5.03
CA GLU A 104 -14.95 -7.07 -5.53
C GLU A 104 -15.00 -6.54 -6.98
N TYR A 105 -14.17 -5.56 -7.30
CA TYR A 105 -14.02 -5.09 -8.68
C TYR A 105 -13.58 -6.21 -9.60
N ILE A 106 -12.56 -6.98 -9.23
CA ILE A 106 -12.05 -8.10 -10.03
C ILE A 106 -13.14 -9.14 -10.21
N ASP A 107 -13.85 -9.52 -9.16
CA ASP A 107 -14.88 -10.54 -9.21
C ASP A 107 -16.08 -10.11 -10.07
N LEU A 108 -16.58 -8.89 -9.90
CA LEU A 108 -17.76 -8.39 -10.62
C LEU A 108 -17.46 -7.99 -12.07
N LYS A 109 -16.27 -7.45 -12.35
CA LYS A 109 -15.97 -6.82 -13.66
C LYS A 109 -15.06 -7.65 -14.53
N ILE A 110 -14.38 -8.63 -13.96
CA ILE A 110 -13.45 -9.48 -14.71
C ILE A 110 -13.85 -10.94 -14.59
N ARG A 111 -13.83 -11.53 -13.41
CA ARG A 111 -14.09 -12.94 -13.16
C ARG A 111 -15.48 -13.37 -13.62
N ALA A 112 -16.52 -12.59 -13.34
CA ALA A 112 -17.89 -12.88 -13.71
C ALA A 112 -18.12 -13.09 -15.21
N PHE A 113 -17.23 -12.58 -16.06
CA PHE A 113 -17.31 -12.71 -17.51
C PHE A 113 -16.40 -13.78 -18.10
N LEU A 114 -15.59 -14.44 -17.28
CA LEU A 114 -14.76 -15.54 -17.73
C LEU A 114 -15.60 -16.80 -17.88
N ARG A 115 -15.33 -17.54 -18.94
CA ARG A 115 -15.95 -18.85 -19.20
C ARG A 115 -14.87 -19.78 -19.73
N VAL A 116 -14.90 -21.01 -19.28
CA VAL A 116 -14.07 -22.10 -19.78
C VAL A 116 -15.00 -23.10 -20.44
N SER A 117 -14.68 -23.51 -21.64
CA SER A 117 -15.50 -24.50 -22.35
C SER A 117 -15.14 -25.94 -21.91
N GLU A 118 -16.10 -26.84 -21.97
CA GLU A 118 -15.87 -28.27 -21.71
C GLU A 118 -14.73 -28.81 -22.59
N ALA A 119 -14.73 -28.43 -23.86
CA ALA A 119 -13.68 -28.83 -24.79
C ALA A 119 -12.27 -28.35 -24.41
N ASP A 120 -12.15 -27.17 -23.76
CA ASP A 120 -10.86 -26.70 -23.28
C ASP A 120 -10.42 -27.47 -22.03
N MET A 121 -11.35 -27.83 -21.16
CA MET A 121 -11.09 -28.65 -19.97
C MET A 121 -10.66 -30.07 -20.36
N GLU A 122 -11.37 -30.72 -21.28
CA GLU A 122 -10.99 -32.05 -21.80
C GLU A 122 -9.62 -32.02 -22.47
N ARG A 123 -9.35 -30.99 -23.31
CA ARG A 123 -8.05 -30.82 -23.95
C ARG A 123 -6.94 -30.65 -22.90
N PHE A 124 -7.15 -29.83 -21.90
CA PHE A 124 -6.20 -29.66 -20.82
C PHE A 124 -5.93 -30.96 -20.06
N TYR A 125 -6.96 -31.72 -19.77
CA TYR A 125 -6.81 -33.03 -19.13
C TYR A 125 -5.97 -33.99 -19.98
N GLN A 126 -6.24 -34.09 -21.28
CA GLN A 126 -5.48 -34.95 -22.18
C GLN A 126 -4.01 -34.53 -22.30
N GLU A 127 -3.75 -33.27 -22.41
CA GLU A 127 -2.39 -32.71 -22.48
C GLU A 127 -1.58 -32.93 -21.20
N HIS A 128 -2.25 -33.05 -20.05
CA HIS A 128 -1.62 -33.11 -18.72
C HIS A 128 -1.97 -34.40 -17.95
N ILE A 129 -2.41 -35.44 -18.64
CA ILE A 129 -2.92 -36.68 -18.03
C ILE A 129 -1.95 -37.30 -17.02
N SER A 130 -0.65 -37.20 -17.27
CA SER A 130 0.39 -37.68 -16.35
C SER A 130 0.40 -37.00 -14.98
N GLN A 131 -0.09 -35.73 -14.89
CA GLN A 131 -0.12 -34.95 -13.65
C GLN A 131 -1.28 -35.39 -12.75
N PHE A 132 -2.31 -36.03 -13.32
CA PHE A 132 -3.50 -36.45 -12.58
C PHE A 132 -3.38 -37.85 -11.94
N SER A 133 -2.20 -38.48 -12.05
CA SER A 133 -1.89 -39.73 -11.34
C SER A 133 -2.94 -40.85 -11.57
N GLY A 134 -3.52 -40.95 -12.78
CA GLY A 134 -4.52 -41.94 -13.14
C GLY A 134 -5.95 -41.63 -12.66
N ARG A 135 -6.20 -40.45 -12.10
CA ARG A 135 -7.58 -39.99 -11.85
C ARG A 135 -8.29 -39.75 -13.18
N ASP A 136 -9.55 -40.18 -13.27
CA ASP A 136 -10.40 -39.94 -14.43
C ASP A 136 -10.81 -38.44 -14.54
N TYR A 137 -11.23 -38.06 -15.74
CA TYR A 137 -11.62 -36.69 -16.04
C TYR A 137 -12.71 -36.16 -15.10
N ASP A 138 -13.75 -36.96 -14.87
CA ASP A 138 -14.89 -36.53 -14.06
C ASP A 138 -14.48 -36.19 -12.62
N SER A 139 -13.52 -36.93 -12.08
CA SER A 139 -13.02 -36.70 -10.71
C SER A 139 -12.15 -35.44 -10.56
N VAL A 140 -11.60 -34.91 -11.65
CA VAL A 140 -10.69 -33.73 -11.65
C VAL A 140 -11.28 -32.55 -12.41
N ARG A 141 -12.45 -32.67 -12.97
CA ARG A 141 -13.10 -31.70 -13.83
C ARG A 141 -13.22 -30.33 -13.15
N GLU A 142 -13.69 -30.28 -11.91
CA GLU A 142 -13.87 -29.06 -11.15
C GLU A 142 -12.51 -28.38 -10.82
N GLU A 143 -11.50 -29.18 -10.50
CA GLU A 143 -10.13 -28.71 -10.27
C GLU A 143 -9.55 -28.07 -11.54
N ILE A 144 -9.77 -28.69 -12.71
CA ILE A 144 -9.35 -28.16 -14.01
C ILE A 144 -10.09 -26.86 -14.34
N GLU A 145 -11.41 -26.82 -14.12
CA GLU A 145 -12.21 -25.61 -14.36
C GLU A 145 -11.68 -24.44 -13.55
N GLN A 146 -11.49 -24.62 -12.26
CA GLN A 146 -10.94 -23.58 -11.37
C GLN A 146 -9.57 -23.13 -11.83
N TYR A 147 -8.67 -24.06 -12.15
CA TYR A 147 -7.33 -23.72 -12.64
C TYR A 147 -7.38 -22.88 -13.93
N LEU A 148 -8.20 -23.29 -14.90
CA LEU A 148 -8.32 -22.57 -16.17
C LEU A 148 -8.99 -21.19 -16.01
N ILE A 149 -9.96 -21.06 -15.11
CA ILE A 149 -10.55 -19.75 -14.75
C ILE A 149 -9.51 -18.85 -14.12
N GLU A 150 -8.72 -19.34 -13.17
CA GLU A 150 -7.65 -18.53 -12.54
C GLU A 150 -6.57 -18.12 -13.55
N LYS A 151 -6.20 -19.02 -14.46
CA LYS A 151 -5.28 -18.72 -15.56
C LYS A 151 -5.84 -17.61 -16.47
N ALA A 152 -7.08 -17.74 -16.89
CA ALA A 152 -7.76 -16.76 -17.73
C ALA A 152 -7.92 -15.41 -17.00
N LEU A 153 -8.19 -15.44 -15.68
CA LEU A 153 -8.27 -14.25 -14.86
C LEU A 153 -6.94 -13.50 -14.83
N ASN A 154 -5.84 -14.20 -14.61
CA ASN A 154 -4.51 -13.59 -14.57
C ASN A 154 -4.16 -12.93 -15.91
N GLU A 155 -4.45 -13.58 -17.05
CA GLU A 155 -4.22 -12.99 -18.38
C GLU A 155 -5.11 -11.77 -18.64
N LYS A 156 -6.39 -11.86 -18.27
CA LYS A 156 -7.33 -10.74 -18.40
C LYS A 156 -6.94 -9.56 -17.52
N LEU A 157 -6.55 -9.82 -16.26
CA LEU A 157 -6.10 -8.79 -15.33
C LEU A 157 -4.84 -8.09 -15.84
N LYS A 158 -3.89 -8.83 -16.42
CA LYS A 158 -2.70 -8.27 -17.06
C LYS A 158 -3.09 -7.30 -18.19
N THR A 159 -4.04 -7.68 -19.03
CA THR A 159 -4.55 -6.82 -20.12
C THR A 159 -5.20 -5.55 -19.56
N VAL A 160 -6.10 -5.70 -18.57
CA VAL A 160 -6.76 -4.57 -17.91
C VAL A 160 -5.74 -3.61 -17.30
N LEU A 161 -4.74 -4.13 -16.60
CA LEU A 161 -3.67 -3.31 -16.01
C LEU A 161 -2.85 -2.57 -17.08
N GLN A 162 -2.57 -3.19 -18.23
CA GLN A 162 -1.91 -2.53 -19.35
C GLN A 162 -2.75 -1.36 -19.90
N GLU A 163 -4.06 -1.57 -20.06
CA GLU A 163 -5.00 -0.52 -20.49
C GLU A 163 -5.07 0.63 -19.47
N LEU A 164 -5.16 0.33 -18.18
CA LEU A 164 -5.19 1.33 -17.13
C LEU A 164 -3.89 2.13 -17.05
N ARG A 165 -2.75 1.48 -17.22
CA ARG A 165 -1.44 2.14 -17.29
C ARG A 165 -1.33 3.05 -18.50
N GLY A 166 -1.87 2.66 -19.65
CA GLY A 166 -1.89 3.47 -20.86
C GLY A 166 -2.72 4.76 -20.75
N LYS A 167 -3.73 4.76 -19.86
CA LYS A 167 -4.61 5.91 -19.58
C LYS A 167 -4.13 6.80 -18.44
N ALA A 168 -3.18 6.33 -17.61
CA ALA A 168 -2.71 7.03 -16.43
C ALA A 168 -1.40 7.77 -16.67
N TYR A 169 -1.22 8.90 -16.01
CA TYR A 169 0.07 9.56 -15.94
C TYR A 169 0.92 8.91 -14.84
N ILE A 170 1.94 8.16 -15.24
CA ILE A 170 2.85 7.47 -14.31
C ILE A 170 4.25 8.03 -14.48
N ARG A 171 4.85 8.51 -13.37
CA ARG A 171 6.23 8.98 -13.36
C ARG A 171 6.98 8.33 -12.18
N ILE A 172 8.09 7.66 -12.49
CA ILE A 172 8.92 6.94 -11.52
C ILE A 172 10.27 7.64 -11.41
N PHE A 173 10.72 7.91 -10.18
CA PHE A 173 11.99 8.60 -9.85
C PHE A 173 13.00 7.66 -9.18
N LEU A 174 12.74 6.35 -9.17
CA LEU A 174 13.68 5.36 -8.66
C LEU A 174 14.92 5.35 -9.58
N SER A 175 15.90 6.18 -9.25
CA SER A 175 17.24 6.07 -9.83
C SER A 175 17.88 4.81 -9.24
N GLY A 176 18.03 3.79 -10.07
CA GLY A 176 18.79 2.59 -9.74
C GLY A 176 20.29 2.90 -9.65
N LYS A 177 20.70 3.61 -8.61
CA LYS A 177 22.07 3.68 -8.15
C LYS A 177 22.02 3.74 -6.63
N GLU A 178 22.17 2.59 -5.97
CA GLU A 178 22.60 2.60 -4.59
C GLU A 178 23.97 3.30 -4.56
N PRO A 179 24.19 4.24 -3.63
CA PRO A 179 25.55 4.73 -3.37
C PRO A 179 26.34 3.56 -2.76
N SER A 180 27.47 3.27 -3.38
CA SER A 180 28.50 2.34 -2.91
C SER A 180 29.02 2.72 -1.55
#